data_d44f39368e9621aa2c3fd69d89119d13
#
_entry.id   d44f39368e9621aa2c3fd69d89119d13
#
_cell.length_a   1.000
_cell.length_b   1.000
_cell.length_c   1.000
_cell.angle_alpha   90.00
_cell.angle_beta   90.00
_cell.angle_gamma   90.00
#
_symmetry.space_group_name_H-M   'P 1'
#
loop_
_entity.id
_entity.type
_entity.pdbx_description
1 polymer ?
#
loop_
_entity_poly.entity_id
_entity_poly.type
_entity_poly.pdbx_seq_one_letter_code
_entity_poly.pdbx_strand_id
1 'polypeptide(L)' 'MKDEKDFLEQMARQNNGVLMVDDVIEAAKDENCVLHKHFEWNDTEAARQFRKDQARSLIQ' A
#
# COMPACT_ATOMS: atom_id res chain seq x y z
N MET A 1 18.23 6.08 -0.48
CA MET A 1 17.10 6.27 -1.38
C MET A 1 15.85 5.63 -0.77
N LYS A 2 14.75 6.34 -0.72
CA LYS A 2 13.53 5.80 -0.12
C LYS A 2 12.82 4.89 -1.12
N ASP A 3 12.54 3.68 -0.68
CA ASP A 3 11.82 2.69 -1.46
C ASP A 3 10.54 2.27 -0.74
N GLU A 4 9.86 1.24 -1.26
CA GLU A 4 8.61 0.78 -0.70
C GLU A 4 8.76 0.32 0.75
N LYS A 5 9.87 -0.32 1.04
CA LYS A 5 10.12 -0.84 2.38
C LYS A 5 10.24 0.29 3.39
N ASP A 6 10.99 1.34 3.05
CA ASP A 6 11.14 2.50 3.93
C ASP A 6 9.80 3.17 4.18
N PHE A 7 9.01 3.31 3.13
CA PHE A 7 7.68 3.91 3.24
C PHE A 7 6.79 3.11 4.18
N LEU A 8 6.79 1.78 4.04
CA LEU A 8 5.98 0.91 4.88
C LEU A 8 6.45 0.95 6.34
N GLU A 9 7.76 1.02 6.57
CA GLU A 9 8.28 1.13 7.92
C GLU A 9 7.82 2.42 8.60
N GLN A 10 7.82 3.52 7.87
CA GLN A 10 7.35 4.79 8.42
C GLN A 10 5.87 4.74 8.76
N MET A 11 5.07 4.12 7.89
CA MET A 11 3.65 3.94 8.17
C MET A 11 3.43 3.11 9.43
N ALA A 12 4.19 2.03 9.58
CA ALA A 12 4.07 1.17 10.75
C ALA A 12 4.41 1.94 12.03
N ARG A 13 5.46 2.74 12.00
CA ARG A 13 5.85 3.54 13.17
C ARG A 13 4.78 4.54 13.56
N GLN A 14 4.15 5.17 12.58
CA GLN A 14 3.09 6.14 12.85
C GLN A 14 1.84 5.47 13.42
N ASN A 15 1.69 4.18 13.19
CA ASN A 15 0.52 3.43 13.63
C ASN A 15 0.89 2.35 14.65
N ASN A 16 1.80 2.67 15.56
CA ASN A 16 2.20 1.82 16.68
C ASN A 16 2.74 0.45 16.25
N GLY A 17 3.42 0.40 15.11
CA GLY A 17 4.02 -0.83 14.62
C GLY A 17 3.07 -1.74 13.87
N VAL A 18 1.87 -1.28 13.55
CA VAL A 18 0.86 -2.06 12.85
C VAL A 18 0.66 -1.52 11.44
N LEU A 19 0.62 -2.42 10.46
CA LEU A 19 0.29 -2.07 9.08
C LEU A 19 -1.06 -2.69 8.73
N MET A 20 -2.01 -1.84 8.36
CA MET A 20 -3.33 -2.27 7.91
C MET A 20 -3.39 -2.23 6.39
N VAL A 21 -3.99 -3.25 5.78
CA VAL A 21 -4.14 -3.32 4.33
C VAL A 21 -4.83 -2.07 3.79
N ASP A 22 -5.91 -1.65 4.45
CA ASP A 22 -6.67 -0.48 4.00
C ASP A 22 -5.84 0.79 4.07
N ASP A 23 -5.03 0.95 5.10
CA ASP A 23 -4.17 2.12 5.25
C ASP A 23 -3.12 2.18 4.15
N VAL A 24 -2.54 1.04 3.81
CA VAL A 24 -1.56 0.94 2.73
C VAL A 24 -2.19 1.35 1.40
N ILE A 25 -3.38 0.86 1.11
CA ILE A 25 -4.09 1.19 -0.12
C ILE A 25 -4.43 2.69 -0.18
N GLU A 26 -4.89 3.25 0.93
CA GLU A 26 -5.21 4.68 1.00
C GLU A 26 -3.98 5.54 0.72
N ALA A 27 -2.87 5.20 1.30
CA ALA A 27 -1.62 5.93 1.05
C ALA A 27 -1.19 5.81 -0.40
N ALA A 28 -1.37 4.64 -1.00
CA ALA A 28 -0.95 4.37 -2.37
C ALA A 28 -1.82 5.07 -3.42
N LYS A 29 -2.99 5.57 -3.03
CA LYS A 29 -3.85 6.33 -3.95
C LYS A 29 -3.18 7.59 -4.46
N ASP A 30 -2.28 8.17 -3.69
CA ASP A 30 -1.53 9.34 -4.10
C ASP A 30 -0.56 8.95 -5.22
N GLU A 31 -0.66 9.64 -6.37
CA GLU A 31 0.19 9.36 -7.53
C GLU A 31 1.66 9.61 -7.23
N ASN A 32 1.96 10.44 -6.26
CA ASN A 32 3.33 10.73 -5.85
C ASN A 32 3.88 9.70 -4.86
N CYS A 33 3.03 8.79 -4.38
CA CYS A 33 3.45 7.76 -3.46
C CYS A 33 4.25 6.68 -4.18
N VAL A 34 5.34 6.24 -3.58
CA VAL A 34 6.20 5.21 -4.15
C VAL A 34 5.44 3.89 -4.38
N LEU A 35 4.38 3.65 -3.61
CA LEU A 35 3.58 2.44 -3.73
C LEU A 35 2.54 2.48 -4.84
N HIS A 36 2.24 3.67 -5.37
CA HIS A 36 1.14 3.83 -6.33
C HIS A 36 1.29 2.90 -7.53
N LYS A 37 2.46 2.82 -8.10
CA LYS A 37 2.73 2.01 -9.30
C LYS A 37 2.65 0.52 -9.07
N HIS A 38 2.64 0.08 -7.81
CA HIS A 38 2.57 -1.35 -7.47
C HIS A 38 1.15 -1.88 -7.42
N PHE A 39 0.15 -1.01 -7.60
CA PHE A 39 -1.24 -1.39 -7.49
C PHE A 39 -1.98 -1.18 -8.80
N GLU A 40 -3.05 -1.96 -8.98
CA GLU A 40 -3.96 -1.79 -10.10
C GLU A 40 -5.07 -0.82 -9.69
N TRP A 41 -5.18 0.28 -10.41
CA TRP A 41 -6.12 1.36 -10.06
C TRP A 41 -7.38 1.39 -10.93
N ASN A 42 -7.67 0.29 -11.60
CA ASN A 42 -8.92 0.12 -12.31
C ASN A 42 -10.07 -0.03 -11.30
N ASP A 43 -11.23 0.56 -11.60
CA ASP A 43 -12.37 0.56 -10.66
C ASP A 43 -13.24 -0.68 -10.74
N THR A 44 -12.79 -1.75 -11.36
CA THR A 44 -13.52 -3.01 -11.37
C THR A 44 -13.43 -3.70 -10.00
N GLU A 45 -14.44 -4.53 -9.71
CA GLU A 45 -14.46 -5.28 -8.46
C GLU A 45 -13.25 -6.24 -8.36
N ALA A 46 -12.91 -6.87 -9.46
CA ALA A 46 -11.77 -7.77 -9.51
C ALA A 46 -10.47 -7.04 -9.17
N ALA A 47 -10.31 -5.82 -9.68
CA ALA A 47 -9.11 -5.03 -9.41
C ALA A 47 -9.03 -4.61 -7.94
N ARG A 48 -10.18 -4.36 -7.30
CA ARG A 48 -10.21 -4.03 -5.87
C ARG A 48 -9.71 -5.20 -5.02
N GLN A 49 -10.13 -6.41 -5.35
CA GLN A 49 -9.68 -7.61 -4.65
C GLN A 49 -8.18 -7.83 -4.88
N PHE A 50 -7.74 -7.67 -6.11
CA PHE A 50 -6.35 -7.81 -6.46
C PHE A 50 -5.49 -6.80 -5.69
N ARG A 51 -5.98 -5.58 -5.53
CA ARG A 51 -5.30 -4.52 -4.80
C ARG A 51 -5.06 -4.91 -3.34
N LYS A 52 -6.06 -5.51 -2.71
CA LYS A 52 -5.93 -6.00 -1.34
C LYS A 52 -4.89 -7.10 -1.23
N ASP A 53 -4.84 -8.00 -2.20
CA ASP A 53 -3.84 -9.06 -2.23
C ASP A 53 -2.44 -8.48 -2.41
N GLN A 54 -2.28 -7.48 -3.27
CA GLN A 54 -1.01 -6.81 -3.46
C GLN A 54 -0.54 -6.13 -2.16
N ALA A 55 -1.45 -5.50 -1.45
CA ALA A 55 -1.11 -4.86 -0.19
C ALA A 55 -0.67 -5.88 0.85
N ARG A 56 -1.33 -7.01 0.93
CA ARG A 56 -0.93 -8.08 1.85
C ARG A 56 0.48 -8.59 1.54
N SER A 57 0.79 -8.74 0.27
CA SER A 57 2.13 -9.18 -0.14
C SER A 57 3.20 -8.20 0.28
N LEU A 58 2.90 -6.90 0.22
CA LEU A 58 3.85 -5.88 0.64
C LEU A 58 4.07 -5.85 2.14
N ILE A 59 3.04 -6.19 2.91
CA ILE A 59 3.10 -6.13 4.38
C ILE A 59 3.86 -7.32 4.97
N GLN A 60 3.82 -8.44 4.31
CA GLN A 60 4.50 -9.64 4.82
C GLN A 60 6.02 -9.51 4.86
#